data_8ad6502679c9ffd48a8ba28b55d166d3
#
_entry.id   8ad6502679c9ffd48a8ba28b55d166d3
#
_cell.length_a   1.000
_cell.length_b   1.000
_cell.length_c   1.000
_cell.angle_alpha   90.00
_cell.angle_beta   90.00
_cell.angle_gamma   90.00
#
_symmetry.space_group_name_H-M   'P 1'
#
loop_
_entity.id
_entity.type
_entity.pdbx_description
1 polymer ?
#
loop_
_entity_poly.entity_id
_entity_poly.type
_entity_poly.pdbx_seq_one_letter_code
_entity_poly.pdbx_strand_id
1 'polypeptide(L)'
;MTLSEFDLLELEYERPVPVVAEVDGIPMTGLLAEAHQPRAVLLALHGGQTTSVYFDCPGHPRLSLLRTAARLGYTALALDRPGYGGSAAYSERFEDPRRRMELMYATLEAVLGSRPRGKGVFLLAHSAGCELAVHMAADARGPHLLGMELGGSGIQPNLAAPPGSGRTPNVRHLVWHPERAYPPELVGGAAIGAPRPAHENVAAHLRSQSEFPGLAAQVQIPLHITVGQHEQVWRTDAEALAGYAGMFTTAPRVEVEVQRDAGHNLSLGYTAAAYHLEVLAFAEECLTKVTGPSRER
;
A
#
# COMPACT_ATOMS: atom_id res chain seq x y z
N MET A 1 -20.83 -8.24 -34.08
CA MET A 1 -20.93 -7.92 -32.65
C MET A 1 -19.82 -6.92 -32.37
N THR A 2 -20.15 -5.66 -32.13
CA THR A 2 -19.15 -4.62 -31.77
C THR A 2 -18.80 -4.81 -30.30
N LEU A 3 -17.52 -4.89 -30.00
CA LEU A 3 -17.04 -4.88 -28.62
C LEU A 3 -17.41 -3.53 -27.97
N SER A 4 -17.80 -3.56 -26.70
CA SER A 4 -17.99 -2.34 -25.92
C SER A 4 -16.63 -1.65 -25.66
N GLU A 5 -16.63 -0.38 -25.28
CA GLU A 5 -15.40 0.32 -24.88
C GLU A 5 -14.72 -0.39 -23.70
N PHE A 6 -15.51 -0.95 -22.79
CA PHE A 6 -15.03 -1.76 -21.67
C PHE A 6 -14.31 -3.03 -22.14
N ASP A 7 -14.89 -3.77 -23.10
CA ASP A 7 -14.26 -4.98 -23.65
C ASP A 7 -12.93 -4.66 -24.34
N LEU A 8 -12.85 -3.52 -25.04
CA LEU A 8 -11.59 -3.07 -25.65
C LEU A 8 -10.52 -2.72 -24.62
N LEU A 9 -10.92 -2.08 -23.50
CA LEU A 9 -10.00 -1.79 -22.40
C LEU A 9 -9.51 -3.05 -21.70
N GLU A 10 -10.37 -4.06 -21.51
CA GLU A 10 -9.98 -5.35 -20.94
C GLU A 10 -9.01 -6.11 -21.86
N LEU A 11 -9.13 -5.96 -23.18
CA LEU A 11 -8.15 -6.49 -24.15
C LEU A 11 -6.82 -5.73 -24.12
N GLU A 12 -6.85 -4.42 -23.81
CA GLU A 12 -5.65 -3.60 -23.71
C GLU A 12 -4.89 -3.83 -22.40
N TYR A 13 -5.59 -4.12 -21.29
CA TYR A 13 -5.02 -4.31 -19.96
C TYR A 13 -5.29 -5.73 -19.48
N GLU A 14 -4.25 -6.56 -19.45
CA GLU A 14 -4.38 -7.91 -18.92
C GLU A 14 -4.91 -7.88 -17.49
N ARG A 15 -5.89 -8.75 -17.22
CA ARG A 15 -6.53 -8.82 -15.91
C ARG A 15 -5.59 -9.50 -14.91
N PRO A 16 -5.37 -8.93 -13.71
CA PRO A 16 -4.62 -9.61 -12.66
C PRO A 16 -5.27 -10.95 -12.29
N VAL A 17 -4.43 -11.95 -12.05
CA VAL A 17 -4.89 -13.29 -11.67
C VAL A 17 -4.93 -13.44 -10.16
N PRO A 18 -5.98 -14.08 -9.59
CA PRO A 18 -6.00 -14.42 -8.18
C PRO A 18 -4.86 -15.40 -7.85
N VAL A 19 -4.22 -15.17 -6.70
CA VAL A 19 -3.20 -16.08 -6.17
C VAL A 19 -3.59 -16.53 -4.76
N VAL A 20 -3.21 -17.77 -4.45
CA VAL A 20 -3.37 -18.36 -3.12
C VAL A 20 -2.05 -19.04 -2.76
N ALA A 21 -1.53 -18.75 -1.58
CA ALA A 21 -0.40 -19.46 -0.99
C ALA A 21 -0.76 -19.94 0.41
N GLU A 22 -0.44 -21.18 0.73
CA GLU A 22 -0.57 -21.69 2.09
C GLU A 22 0.74 -21.43 2.85
N VAL A 23 0.64 -20.67 3.95
CA VAL A 23 1.78 -20.37 4.82
C VAL A 23 1.41 -20.73 6.25
N ASP A 24 2.12 -21.67 6.84
CA ASP A 24 1.87 -22.19 8.20
C ASP A 24 0.41 -22.65 8.42
N GLY A 25 -0.19 -23.31 7.42
CA GLY A 25 -1.58 -23.75 7.43
C GLY A 25 -2.60 -22.61 7.35
N ILE A 26 -2.18 -21.42 6.87
CA ILE A 26 -3.05 -20.27 6.68
C ILE A 26 -3.09 -19.92 5.19
N PRO A 27 -4.28 -19.91 4.56
CA PRO A 27 -4.41 -19.48 3.17
C PRO A 27 -4.24 -17.96 3.07
N MET A 28 -3.20 -17.53 2.38
CA MET A 28 -2.94 -16.13 2.05
C MET A 28 -3.33 -15.90 0.59
N THR A 29 -4.07 -14.84 0.33
CA THR A 29 -4.62 -14.54 -0.99
C THR A 29 -4.13 -13.20 -1.51
N GLY A 30 -4.35 -12.96 -2.81
CA GLY A 30 -3.98 -11.71 -3.46
C GLY A 30 -4.27 -11.71 -4.95
N LEU A 31 -3.75 -10.70 -5.63
CA LEU A 31 -3.82 -10.51 -7.07
C LEU A 31 -2.43 -10.32 -7.64
N LEU A 32 -2.12 -11.01 -8.75
CA LEU A 32 -0.85 -10.94 -9.46
C LEU A 32 -1.06 -10.46 -10.90
N ALA A 33 -0.33 -9.43 -11.30
CA ALA A 33 -0.15 -9.04 -12.70
C ALA A 33 1.34 -9.22 -13.03
N GLU A 34 1.66 -10.19 -13.86
CA GLU A 34 3.02 -10.64 -14.10
C GLU A 34 3.62 -9.96 -15.34
N ALA A 35 4.83 -9.40 -15.22
CA ALA A 35 5.62 -8.98 -16.36
C ALA A 35 6.59 -10.11 -16.77
N HIS A 36 6.72 -10.37 -18.07
CA HIS A 36 7.56 -11.47 -18.58
C HIS A 36 9.03 -11.36 -18.15
N GLN A 37 9.59 -10.15 -18.22
CA GLN A 37 10.96 -9.83 -17.79
C GLN A 37 10.90 -8.63 -16.86
N PRO A 38 10.57 -8.84 -15.58
CA PRO A 38 10.29 -7.73 -14.69
C PRO A 38 11.55 -6.91 -14.40
N ARG A 39 11.38 -5.60 -14.35
CA ARG A 39 12.39 -4.65 -13.86
C ARG A 39 12.55 -4.82 -12.34
N ALA A 40 11.43 -4.96 -11.66
CA ALA A 40 11.34 -5.26 -10.23
C ALA A 40 9.95 -5.88 -9.93
N VAL A 41 9.76 -6.30 -8.70
CA VAL A 41 8.46 -6.66 -8.12
C VAL A 41 7.92 -5.46 -7.34
N LEU A 42 6.67 -5.09 -7.59
CA LEU A 42 5.90 -4.15 -6.79
C LEU A 42 5.00 -4.95 -5.84
N LEU A 43 5.29 -4.93 -4.54
CA LEU A 43 4.43 -5.52 -3.51
C LEU A 43 3.50 -4.47 -2.94
N ALA A 44 2.19 -4.61 -3.15
CA ALA A 44 1.17 -3.66 -2.73
C ALA A 44 0.37 -4.18 -1.51
N LEU A 45 0.23 -3.34 -0.47
CA LEU A 45 -0.45 -3.62 0.80
C LEU A 45 -1.62 -2.65 1.00
N HIS A 46 -2.83 -3.17 0.96
CA HIS A 46 -4.08 -2.38 1.02
C HIS A 46 -4.35 -1.76 2.39
N GLY A 47 -5.26 -0.80 2.44
CA GLY A 47 -5.75 -0.13 3.65
C GLY A 47 -6.68 -0.97 4.52
N GLY A 48 -7.28 -0.36 5.54
CA GLY A 48 -8.29 -1.00 6.39
C GLY A 48 -9.60 -1.25 5.66
N GLN A 49 -10.29 -2.33 6.03
CA GLN A 49 -11.62 -2.70 5.53
C GLN A 49 -11.73 -2.86 4.00
N THR A 50 -10.64 -3.24 3.35
CA THR A 50 -10.57 -3.59 1.92
C THR A 50 -9.66 -4.79 1.72
N THR A 51 -9.41 -5.18 0.47
CA THR A 51 -8.54 -6.30 0.07
C THR A 51 -7.58 -5.85 -1.03
N SER A 52 -6.78 -6.78 -1.55
CA SER A 52 -5.91 -6.58 -2.72
C SER A 52 -6.63 -5.99 -3.94
N VAL A 53 -7.95 -6.19 -4.04
CA VAL A 53 -8.84 -5.63 -5.09
C VAL A 53 -8.79 -4.09 -5.14
N TYR A 54 -8.43 -3.41 -4.04
CA TYR A 54 -8.20 -1.97 -3.99
C TYR A 54 -7.24 -1.50 -5.09
N PHE A 55 -6.22 -2.29 -5.42
CA PHE A 55 -5.20 -1.92 -6.40
C PHE A 55 -5.54 -2.31 -7.84
N ASP A 56 -6.62 -3.08 -8.07
CA ASP A 56 -7.13 -3.34 -9.43
C ASP A 56 -8.28 -2.41 -9.84
N CYS A 57 -8.86 -1.65 -8.90
CA CYS A 57 -9.92 -0.69 -9.14
C CYS A 57 -11.08 -1.27 -9.99
N PRO A 58 -11.96 -2.11 -9.41
CA PRO A 58 -12.97 -2.87 -10.16
C PRO A 58 -13.83 -2.00 -11.07
N GLY A 59 -14.00 -2.42 -12.32
CA GLY A 59 -14.72 -1.70 -13.34
C GLY A 59 -13.93 -0.60 -14.06
N HIS A 60 -12.71 -0.27 -13.58
CA HIS A 60 -11.89 0.83 -14.10
C HIS A 60 -10.45 0.39 -14.42
N PRO A 61 -10.22 -0.43 -15.46
CA PRO A 61 -8.90 -0.98 -15.76
C PRO A 61 -7.81 0.09 -15.98
N ARG A 62 -8.15 1.27 -16.45
CA ARG A 62 -7.23 2.42 -16.58
C ARG A 62 -6.77 3.00 -15.24
N LEU A 63 -7.50 2.76 -14.16
CA LEU A 63 -7.16 3.19 -12.80
C LEU A 63 -6.46 2.07 -12.01
N SER A 64 -6.27 0.88 -12.60
CA SER A 64 -5.59 -0.24 -11.95
C SER A 64 -4.08 0.00 -11.85
N LEU A 65 -3.56 0.03 -10.62
CA LEU A 65 -2.13 0.01 -10.34
C LEU A 65 -1.48 -1.25 -10.92
N LEU A 66 -2.10 -2.42 -10.68
CA LEU A 66 -1.53 -3.72 -11.05
C LEU A 66 -1.32 -3.83 -12.56
N ARG A 67 -2.33 -3.45 -13.34
CA ARG A 67 -2.28 -3.49 -14.80
C ARG A 67 -1.30 -2.45 -15.36
N THR A 68 -1.30 -1.24 -14.79
CA THR A 68 -0.36 -0.18 -15.19
C THR A 68 1.08 -0.59 -14.93
N ALA A 69 1.37 -1.12 -13.75
CA ALA A 69 2.71 -1.57 -13.36
C ALA A 69 3.19 -2.72 -14.27
N ALA A 70 2.34 -3.72 -14.55
CA ALA A 70 2.70 -4.83 -15.44
C ALA A 70 3.05 -4.37 -16.86
N ARG A 71 2.30 -3.42 -17.42
CA ARG A 71 2.59 -2.81 -18.73
C ARG A 71 3.92 -2.05 -18.77
N LEU A 72 4.31 -1.45 -17.64
CA LEU A 72 5.58 -0.74 -17.50
C LEU A 72 6.74 -1.66 -17.10
N GLY A 73 6.50 -2.98 -17.09
CA GLY A 73 7.53 -3.99 -16.88
C GLY A 73 7.80 -4.33 -15.40
N TYR A 74 6.84 -4.09 -14.51
CA TYR A 74 6.90 -4.54 -13.12
C TYR A 74 5.99 -5.75 -12.93
N THR A 75 6.47 -6.79 -12.25
CA THR A 75 5.55 -7.78 -11.69
C THR A 75 4.86 -7.16 -10.47
N ALA A 76 3.55 -6.93 -10.56
CA ALA A 76 2.78 -6.30 -9.49
C ALA A 76 1.99 -7.36 -8.71
N LEU A 77 2.23 -7.45 -7.41
CA LEU A 77 1.60 -8.38 -6.50
C LEU A 77 0.90 -7.60 -5.38
N ALA A 78 -0.42 -7.58 -5.37
CA ALA A 78 -1.19 -7.08 -4.25
C ALA A 78 -1.59 -8.25 -3.35
N LEU A 79 -1.16 -8.24 -2.10
CA LEU A 79 -1.51 -9.28 -1.13
C LEU A 79 -2.60 -8.80 -0.18
N ASP A 80 -3.53 -9.68 0.15
CA ASP A 80 -4.43 -9.46 1.26
C ASP A 80 -3.64 -9.52 2.55
N ARG A 81 -3.72 -8.43 3.35
CA ARG A 81 -3.03 -8.38 4.64
C ARG A 81 -3.57 -9.45 5.60
N PRO A 82 -2.75 -9.96 6.54
CA PRO A 82 -3.21 -10.94 7.52
C PRO A 82 -4.51 -10.53 8.21
N GLY A 83 -5.49 -11.43 8.23
CA GLY A 83 -6.85 -11.17 8.72
C GLY A 83 -7.84 -10.72 7.65
N TYR A 84 -7.39 -10.60 6.40
CA TYR A 84 -8.23 -10.30 5.23
C TYR A 84 -8.18 -11.46 4.22
N GLY A 85 -9.08 -11.43 3.24
CA GLY A 85 -9.14 -12.44 2.19
C GLY A 85 -9.20 -13.86 2.75
N GLY A 86 -8.38 -14.75 2.23
CA GLY A 86 -8.31 -16.15 2.67
C GLY A 86 -7.93 -16.33 4.13
N SER A 87 -7.20 -15.40 4.73
CA SER A 87 -6.77 -15.46 6.13
C SER A 87 -7.78 -14.86 7.13
N ALA A 88 -8.93 -14.38 6.67
CA ALA A 88 -9.93 -13.71 7.52
C ALA A 88 -10.40 -14.57 8.71
N ALA A 89 -10.60 -15.86 8.49
CA ALA A 89 -11.00 -16.80 9.55
C ALA A 89 -9.96 -17.01 10.65
N TYR A 90 -8.73 -16.54 10.43
CA TYR A 90 -7.60 -16.69 11.35
C TYR A 90 -7.23 -15.37 12.04
N SER A 91 -8.08 -14.34 11.96
CA SER A 91 -7.78 -12.97 12.38
C SER A 91 -7.32 -12.84 13.84
N GLU A 92 -7.77 -13.70 14.74
CA GLU A 92 -7.36 -13.75 16.16
C GLU A 92 -5.88 -14.15 16.36
N ARG A 93 -5.25 -14.76 15.34
CA ARG A 93 -3.84 -15.20 15.38
C ARG A 93 -2.85 -14.09 15.03
N PHE A 94 -3.33 -12.89 14.72
CA PHE A 94 -2.54 -11.81 14.11
C PHE A 94 -2.41 -10.57 15.00
N GLU A 95 -2.57 -10.69 16.31
CA GLU A 95 -2.38 -9.56 17.22
C GLU A 95 -0.93 -9.04 17.24
N ASP A 96 0.05 -9.95 17.13
CA ASP A 96 1.46 -9.60 17.06
C ASP A 96 1.83 -9.02 15.67
N PRO A 97 2.31 -7.77 15.58
CA PRO A 97 2.77 -7.18 14.33
C PRO A 97 3.89 -7.97 13.64
N ARG A 98 4.78 -8.59 14.42
CA ARG A 98 5.88 -9.41 13.90
C ARG A 98 5.33 -10.62 13.16
N ARG A 99 4.30 -11.26 13.70
CA ARG A 99 3.65 -12.39 13.03
C ARG A 99 3.03 -11.98 11.70
N ARG A 100 2.40 -10.81 11.64
CA ARG A 100 1.84 -10.27 10.39
C ARG A 100 2.94 -10.03 9.35
N MET A 101 4.04 -9.43 9.75
CA MET A 101 5.21 -9.18 8.91
C MET A 101 5.83 -10.49 8.39
N GLU A 102 6.05 -11.49 9.26
CA GLU A 102 6.59 -12.81 8.87
C GLU A 102 5.71 -13.48 7.82
N LEU A 103 4.39 -13.47 8.01
CA LEU A 103 3.45 -14.01 7.04
C LEU A 103 3.53 -13.30 5.69
N MET A 104 3.68 -11.97 5.67
CA MET A 104 3.81 -11.23 4.41
C MET A 104 5.06 -11.60 3.64
N TYR A 105 6.22 -11.70 4.32
CA TYR A 105 7.46 -12.15 3.69
C TYR A 105 7.35 -13.60 3.19
N ALA A 106 6.83 -14.50 4.02
CA ALA A 106 6.65 -15.89 3.62
C ALA A 106 5.66 -16.05 2.46
N THR A 107 4.58 -15.26 2.44
CA THR A 107 3.62 -15.24 1.34
C THR A 107 4.25 -14.72 0.06
N LEU A 108 5.02 -13.64 0.13
CA LEU A 108 5.76 -13.10 -1.01
C LEU A 108 6.66 -14.17 -1.63
N GLU A 109 7.43 -14.87 -0.79
CA GLU A 109 8.32 -15.96 -1.24
C GLU A 109 7.53 -17.13 -1.84
N ALA A 110 6.44 -17.56 -1.21
CA ALA A 110 5.62 -18.66 -1.69
C ALA A 110 4.92 -18.35 -3.02
N VAL A 111 4.40 -17.12 -3.19
CA VAL A 111 3.73 -16.71 -4.43
C VAL A 111 4.74 -16.52 -5.55
N LEU A 112 5.86 -15.87 -5.30
CA LEU A 112 6.86 -15.62 -6.35
C LEU A 112 7.64 -16.89 -6.71
N GLY A 113 7.97 -17.73 -5.74
CA GLY A 113 8.76 -18.96 -6.01
C GLY A 113 10.02 -18.65 -6.81
N SER A 114 10.17 -19.32 -7.95
CA SER A 114 11.28 -19.13 -8.89
C SER A 114 11.06 -18.02 -9.93
N ARG A 115 9.97 -17.26 -9.86
CA ARG A 115 9.68 -16.16 -10.79
C ARG A 115 10.78 -15.10 -10.73
N PRO A 116 11.14 -14.52 -11.89
CA PRO A 116 12.09 -13.41 -11.93
C PRO A 116 11.63 -12.23 -11.07
N ARG A 117 12.56 -11.59 -10.36
CA ARG A 117 12.28 -10.44 -9.48
C ARG A 117 12.96 -9.15 -9.96
N GLY A 118 13.61 -9.19 -11.11
CA GLY A 118 14.38 -8.06 -11.62
C GLY A 118 15.44 -7.61 -10.61
N LYS A 119 15.42 -6.32 -10.26
CA LYS A 119 16.36 -5.73 -9.28
C LYS A 119 15.98 -5.99 -7.81
N GLY A 120 14.79 -6.49 -7.54
CA GLY A 120 14.31 -6.73 -6.18
C GLY A 120 12.84 -6.35 -5.98
N VAL A 121 12.48 -6.02 -4.74
CA VAL A 121 11.11 -5.71 -4.34
C VAL A 121 11.00 -4.25 -3.90
N PHE A 122 10.03 -3.53 -4.46
CA PHE A 122 9.59 -2.22 -4.01
C PHE A 122 8.26 -2.37 -3.27
N LEU A 123 8.11 -1.76 -2.09
CA LEU A 123 6.85 -1.78 -1.34
C LEU A 123 5.96 -0.60 -1.74
N LEU A 124 4.66 -0.85 -1.88
CA LEU A 124 3.65 0.19 -1.93
C LEU A 124 2.59 -0.12 -0.88
N ALA A 125 2.29 0.80 -0.01
CA ALA A 125 1.27 0.60 1.00
C ALA A 125 0.28 1.76 1.05
N HIS A 126 -0.96 1.46 1.44
CA HIS A 126 -2.01 2.45 1.59
C HIS A 126 -2.61 2.43 2.99
N SER A 127 -2.75 3.61 3.61
CA SER A 127 -3.49 3.82 4.87
C SER A 127 -3.02 2.85 5.98
N ALA A 128 -3.90 2.02 6.54
CA ALA A 128 -3.55 1.02 7.55
C ALA A 128 -2.49 -0.01 7.09
N GLY A 129 -2.28 -0.19 5.78
CA GLY A 129 -1.21 -1.02 5.24
C GLY A 129 0.18 -0.43 5.46
N CYS A 130 0.28 0.89 5.62
CA CYS A 130 1.56 1.58 5.81
C CYS A 130 2.27 1.16 7.10
N GLU A 131 1.53 0.89 8.18
CA GLU A 131 2.11 0.34 9.42
C GLU A 131 2.85 -0.98 9.15
N LEU A 132 2.19 -1.91 8.46
CA LEU A 132 2.79 -3.21 8.13
C LEU A 132 4.00 -3.06 7.20
N ALA A 133 3.95 -2.15 6.22
CA ALA A 133 5.07 -1.85 5.34
C ALA A 133 6.28 -1.30 6.13
N VAL A 134 6.05 -0.42 7.11
CA VAL A 134 7.13 0.09 7.98
C VAL A 134 7.71 -1.01 8.84
N HIS A 135 6.90 -1.93 9.39
CA HIS A 135 7.41 -3.12 10.08
C HIS A 135 8.29 -3.98 9.16
N MET A 136 7.87 -4.19 7.90
CA MET A 136 8.68 -4.94 6.93
C MET A 136 9.98 -4.22 6.60
N ALA A 137 9.96 -2.91 6.42
CA ALA A 137 11.14 -2.12 6.07
C ALA A 137 12.13 -1.95 7.25
N ALA A 138 11.64 -1.98 8.49
CA ALA A 138 12.45 -1.91 9.71
C ALA A 138 13.04 -3.27 10.15
N ASP A 139 12.59 -4.39 9.55
CA ASP A 139 13.13 -5.73 9.80
C ASP A 139 14.53 -5.90 9.19
N ALA A 140 15.26 -6.91 9.62
CA ALA A 140 16.60 -7.23 9.08
C ALA A 140 16.62 -7.46 7.55
N ARG A 141 15.48 -7.84 6.95
CA ARG A 141 15.29 -7.99 5.49
C ARG A 141 15.02 -6.66 4.80
N GLY A 142 14.61 -5.63 5.56
CA GLY A 142 14.25 -4.31 5.04
C GLY A 142 15.29 -3.67 4.12
N PRO A 143 16.60 -3.67 4.46
CA PRO A 143 17.65 -3.11 3.61
C PRO A 143 17.81 -3.78 2.23
N HIS A 144 17.20 -4.94 2.01
CA HIS A 144 17.16 -5.62 0.70
C HIS A 144 15.97 -5.16 -0.17
N LEU A 145 15.04 -4.40 0.40
CA LEU A 145 13.99 -3.74 -0.37
C LEU A 145 14.57 -2.55 -1.15
N LEU A 146 14.01 -2.28 -2.33
CA LEU A 146 14.49 -1.21 -3.21
C LEU A 146 14.13 0.19 -2.68
N GLY A 147 12.93 0.30 -2.14
CA GLY A 147 12.34 1.52 -1.62
C GLY A 147 10.89 1.26 -1.21
N MET A 148 10.21 2.30 -0.76
CA MET A 148 8.83 2.19 -0.26
C MET A 148 8.00 3.43 -0.58
N GLU A 149 6.72 3.22 -0.94
CA GLU A 149 5.67 4.24 -0.97
C GLU A 149 4.71 4.07 0.20
N LEU A 150 4.39 5.17 0.88
CA LEU A 150 3.36 5.25 1.93
C LEU A 150 2.25 6.22 1.51
N GLY A 151 1.20 5.69 0.89
CA GLY A 151 0.06 6.46 0.39
C GLY A 151 -1.05 6.63 1.43
N GLY A 152 -1.59 7.85 1.56
CA GLY A 152 -2.72 8.15 2.47
C GLY A 152 -2.41 7.85 3.93
N SER A 153 -1.19 8.15 4.38
CA SER A 153 -0.70 7.86 5.73
C SER A 153 -0.27 9.12 6.47
N GLY A 154 -0.31 9.06 7.79
CA GLY A 154 0.10 10.12 8.70
C GLY A 154 0.12 9.64 10.13
N ILE A 155 0.60 10.47 11.06
CA ILE A 155 0.65 10.14 12.49
C ILE A 155 -0.36 10.96 13.32
N GLN A 156 -0.78 12.11 12.82
CA GLN A 156 -1.71 12.99 13.50
C GLN A 156 -3.10 12.89 12.87
N PRO A 157 -4.10 12.29 13.55
CA PRO A 157 -5.46 12.26 13.04
C PRO A 157 -6.02 13.67 12.87
N ASN A 158 -6.75 13.92 11.78
CA ASN A 158 -7.41 15.21 11.55
C ASN A 158 -8.61 15.40 12.49
N LEU A 159 -9.28 14.31 12.89
CA LEU A 159 -10.34 14.33 13.89
C LEU A 159 -9.87 13.63 15.16
N ALA A 160 -9.72 14.39 16.22
CA ALA A 160 -9.60 13.82 17.55
C ALA A 160 -10.94 13.19 17.95
N ALA A 161 -10.94 11.92 18.32
CA ALA A 161 -12.09 11.33 18.99
C ALA A 161 -12.35 12.13 20.29
N PRO A 162 -13.61 12.47 20.63
CA PRO A 162 -13.89 13.16 21.88
C PRO A 162 -13.29 12.39 23.06
N PRO A 163 -12.56 13.04 23.98
CA PRO A 163 -11.98 12.37 25.14
C PRO A 163 -13.04 11.58 25.89
N GLY A 164 -12.78 10.31 26.20
CA GLY A 164 -13.68 9.46 26.96
C GLY A 164 -14.86 8.86 26.19
N SER A 165 -14.97 9.06 24.87
CA SER A 165 -16.11 8.55 24.10
C SER A 165 -16.12 7.02 23.93
N GLY A 166 -14.99 6.34 24.07
CA GLY A 166 -14.84 4.91 23.83
C GLY A 166 -15.25 4.44 22.41
N ARG A 167 -15.61 5.37 21.54
CA ARG A 167 -16.12 5.10 20.20
C ARG A 167 -15.03 5.42 19.16
N THR A 168 -14.75 4.46 18.29
CA THR A 168 -13.96 4.72 17.08
C THR A 168 -14.74 5.69 16.20
N PRO A 169 -14.17 6.82 15.76
CA PRO A 169 -14.83 7.69 14.79
C PRO A 169 -15.25 6.90 13.57
N ASN A 170 -16.46 7.15 13.05
CA ASN A 170 -16.84 6.63 11.74
C ASN A 170 -16.10 7.43 10.66
N VAL A 171 -14.97 6.89 10.20
CA VAL A 171 -14.12 7.55 9.20
C VAL A 171 -14.58 7.27 7.75
N ARG A 172 -15.64 6.48 7.55
CA ARG A 172 -16.06 6.08 6.20
C ARG A 172 -16.32 7.28 5.28
N HIS A 173 -16.99 8.32 5.78
CA HIS A 173 -17.25 9.53 5.01
C HIS A 173 -15.97 10.33 4.73
N LEU A 174 -14.93 10.19 5.56
CA LEU A 174 -13.66 10.89 5.38
C LEU A 174 -12.81 10.27 4.30
N VAL A 175 -12.78 8.93 4.23
CA VAL A 175 -11.96 8.20 3.23
C VAL A 175 -12.49 8.35 1.81
N TRP A 176 -13.76 8.78 1.63
CA TRP A 176 -14.38 9.02 0.33
C TRP A 176 -14.57 10.51 0.01
N HIS A 177 -13.95 11.41 0.80
CA HIS A 177 -14.04 12.85 0.56
C HIS A 177 -12.97 13.33 -0.44
N PRO A 178 -13.33 14.18 -1.41
CA PRO A 178 -14.69 14.48 -1.84
C PRO A 178 -15.21 13.37 -2.78
N GLU A 179 -16.46 12.96 -2.61
CA GLU A 179 -17.04 11.86 -3.40
C GLU A 179 -16.90 12.05 -4.93
N ARG A 180 -16.93 13.31 -5.39
CA ARG A 180 -16.73 13.65 -6.81
C ARG A 180 -15.35 13.28 -7.38
N ALA A 181 -14.37 12.98 -6.53
CA ALA A 181 -13.03 12.55 -6.95
C ALA A 181 -12.98 11.08 -7.36
N TYR A 182 -14.08 10.35 -7.15
CA TYR A 182 -14.14 8.89 -7.34
C TYR A 182 -15.25 8.49 -8.30
N PRO A 183 -15.12 7.34 -9.00
CA PRO A 183 -16.24 6.70 -9.68
C PRO A 183 -17.39 6.45 -8.70
N PRO A 184 -18.63 6.84 -9.02
CA PRO A 184 -19.77 6.78 -8.09
C PRO A 184 -20.03 5.37 -7.54
N GLU A 185 -19.82 4.32 -8.33
CA GLU A 185 -20.02 2.92 -7.96
C GLU A 185 -18.99 2.39 -6.95
N LEU A 186 -17.86 3.07 -6.80
CA LEU A 186 -16.84 2.74 -5.80
C LEU A 186 -17.08 3.43 -4.47
N VAL A 187 -17.77 4.58 -4.49
CA VAL A 187 -18.02 5.39 -3.29
C VAL A 187 -18.73 4.57 -2.22
N GLY A 188 -18.19 4.63 -1.01
CA GLY A 188 -18.68 3.83 0.11
C GLY A 188 -18.10 2.41 0.17
N GLY A 189 -17.32 1.97 -0.83
CA GLY A 189 -16.51 0.76 -0.77
C GLY A 189 -17.26 -0.57 -0.93
N ALA A 190 -18.50 -0.57 -1.45
CA ALA A 190 -19.26 -1.82 -1.58
C ALA A 190 -18.57 -2.86 -2.47
N ALA A 191 -17.89 -2.41 -3.53
CA ALA A 191 -17.21 -3.28 -4.49
C ALA A 191 -15.86 -3.84 -3.98
N ILE A 192 -15.26 -3.24 -2.94
CA ILE A 192 -13.91 -3.56 -2.46
C ILE A 192 -13.85 -3.84 -0.95
N GLY A 193 -15.00 -3.72 -0.27
CA GLY A 193 -15.06 -3.75 1.19
C GLY A 193 -14.84 -5.14 1.78
N ALA A 194 -14.20 -5.17 2.94
CA ALA A 194 -14.00 -6.37 3.75
C ALA A 194 -14.23 -6.06 5.24
N PRO A 195 -14.65 -7.03 6.03
CA PRO A 195 -14.78 -6.88 7.48
C PRO A 195 -13.43 -6.49 8.11
N ARG A 196 -13.49 -5.66 9.16
CA ARG A 196 -12.30 -5.29 9.93
C ARG A 196 -11.84 -6.49 10.76
N PRO A 197 -10.55 -6.89 10.72
CA PRO A 197 -10.01 -7.94 11.56
C PRO A 197 -10.00 -7.55 13.05
N ALA A 198 -10.05 -8.51 13.94
CA ALA A 198 -10.06 -8.29 15.39
C ALA A 198 -8.82 -7.50 15.89
N HIS A 199 -7.66 -7.75 15.28
CA HIS A 199 -6.41 -7.06 15.65
C HIS A 199 -6.35 -5.59 15.22
N GLU A 200 -7.20 -5.12 14.31
CA GLU A 200 -7.31 -3.70 13.94
C GLU A 200 -8.29 -2.96 14.87
N ASN A 201 -8.05 -3.01 16.17
CA ASN A 201 -8.87 -2.36 17.19
C ASN A 201 -8.21 -1.07 17.70
N VAL A 202 -8.95 -0.30 18.54
CA VAL A 202 -8.48 0.97 19.10
C VAL A 202 -7.19 0.81 19.90
N ALA A 203 -7.07 -0.25 20.71
CA ALA A 203 -5.89 -0.48 21.52
C ALA A 203 -4.65 -0.78 20.65
N ALA A 204 -4.82 -1.54 19.58
CA ALA A 204 -3.76 -1.77 18.58
C ALA A 204 -3.33 -0.47 17.89
N HIS A 205 -4.29 0.35 17.49
CA HIS A 205 -4.00 1.65 16.88
C HIS A 205 -3.21 2.58 17.82
N LEU A 206 -3.57 2.66 19.09
CA LEU A 206 -2.84 3.47 20.07
C LEU A 206 -1.42 2.95 20.31
N ARG A 207 -1.24 1.63 20.39
CA ARG A 207 0.10 1.03 20.49
C ARG A 207 0.93 1.36 19.25
N SER A 208 0.39 1.16 18.06
CA SER A 208 1.04 1.49 16.80
C SER A 208 1.51 2.94 16.78
N GLN A 209 0.65 3.90 17.14
CA GLN A 209 1.04 5.31 17.20
C GLN A 209 2.22 5.58 18.14
N SER A 210 2.29 4.89 19.29
CA SER A 210 3.39 5.06 20.26
C SER A 210 4.70 4.41 19.82
N GLU A 211 4.63 3.31 19.09
CA GLU A 211 5.79 2.53 18.64
C GLU A 211 6.33 3.02 17.27
N PHE A 212 5.48 3.65 16.47
CA PHE A 212 5.78 4.06 15.10
C PHE A 212 7.05 4.88 14.95
N PRO A 213 7.34 5.91 15.77
CA PRO A 213 8.57 6.68 15.63
C PRO A 213 9.84 5.83 15.76
N GLY A 214 9.82 4.86 16.69
CA GLY A 214 10.95 3.94 16.89
C GLY A 214 11.15 2.96 15.73
N LEU A 215 10.08 2.55 15.06
CA LEU A 215 10.12 1.72 13.86
C LEU A 215 10.56 2.53 12.64
N ALA A 216 9.98 3.70 12.43
CA ALA A 216 10.33 4.59 11.32
C ALA A 216 11.82 4.96 11.31
N ALA A 217 12.40 5.18 12.50
CA ALA A 217 13.83 5.46 12.65
C ALA A 217 14.76 4.29 12.25
N GLN A 218 14.23 3.08 12.03
CA GLN A 218 15.01 1.91 11.60
C GLN A 218 14.95 1.67 10.09
N VAL A 219 14.12 2.40 9.36
CA VAL A 219 13.95 2.26 7.90
C VAL A 219 15.18 2.81 7.19
N GLN A 220 15.87 1.95 6.42
CA GLN A 220 17.15 2.27 5.75
C GLN A 220 17.05 2.30 4.21
N ILE A 221 15.84 2.41 3.68
CA ILE A 221 15.57 2.45 2.23
C ILE A 221 14.97 3.80 1.84
N PRO A 222 15.06 4.19 0.55
CA PRO A 222 14.37 5.38 0.05
C PRO A 222 12.86 5.30 0.27
N LEU A 223 12.25 6.42 0.61
CA LEU A 223 10.86 6.52 1.00
C LEU A 223 10.17 7.66 0.25
N HIS A 224 8.99 7.38 -0.30
CA HIS A 224 8.06 8.35 -0.86
C HIS A 224 6.77 8.30 -0.04
N ILE A 225 6.23 9.47 0.28
CA ILE A 225 5.00 9.64 1.06
C ILE A 225 4.04 10.47 0.21
N THR A 226 2.87 9.92 -0.10
CA THR A 226 1.85 10.65 -0.84
C THR A 226 0.58 10.82 -0.03
N VAL A 227 0.06 12.03 0.05
CA VAL A 227 -1.26 12.33 0.60
C VAL A 227 -2.14 13.01 -0.44
N GLY A 228 -3.46 12.80 -0.36
CA GLY A 228 -4.39 13.51 -1.23
C GLY A 228 -4.54 14.98 -0.82
N GLN A 229 -4.71 15.90 -1.77
CA GLN A 229 -5.01 17.30 -1.51
C GLN A 229 -6.25 17.49 -0.61
N HIS A 230 -7.20 16.56 -0.71
CA HIS A 230 -8.46 16.57 0.04
C HIS A 230 -8.46 15.52 1.16
N GLU A 231 -7.28 15.12 1.65
CA GLU A 231 -7.16 14.18 2.78
C GLU A 231 -7.90 14.69 4.02
N GLN A 232 -8.73 13.82 4.62
CA GLN A 232 -9.54 14.17 5.79
C GLN A 232 -9.29 13.26 7.01
N VAL A 233 -8.57 12.16 6.82
CA VAL A 233 -8.24 11.24 7.92
C VAL A 233 -7.06 11.76 8.72
N TRP A 234 -6.05 12.27 8.03
CA TRP A 234 -4.79 12.74 8.61
C TRP A 234 -4.63 14.25 8.45
N ARG A 235 -3.92 14.87 9.37
CA ARG A 235 -3.40 16.23 9.18
C ARG A 235 -2.32 16.21 8.09
N THR A 236 -2.46 17.13 7.13
CA THR A 236 -1.57 17.24 5.95
C THR A 236 -1.04 18.65 5.76
N ASP A 237 -1.13 19.49 6.80
CA ASP A 237 -0.42 20.75 6.81
C ASP A 237 1.11 20.53 6.84
N ALA A 238 1.87 21.55 6.44
CA ALA A 238 3.32 21.45 6.29
C ALA A 238 4.05 20.94 7.54
N GLU A 239 3.57 21.34 8.74
CA GLU A 239 4.16 20.91 10.01
C GLU A 239 3.91 19.43 10.26
N ALA A 240 2.69 18.95 10.03
CA ALA A 240 2.30 17.55 10.22
C ALA A 240 3.05 16.63 9.25
N LEU A 241 3.16 17.02 7.97
CA LEU A 241 3.90 16.26 6.96
C LEU A 241 5.41 16.23 7.25
N ALA A 242 6.00 17.38 7.59
CA ALA A 242 7.41 17.46 7.97
C ALA A 242 7.70 16.61 9.23
N GLY A 243 6.81 16.63 10.23
CA GLY A 243 6.92 15.82 11.43
C GLY A 243 6.85 14.32 11.13
N TYR A 244 5.94 13.90 10.23
CA TYR A 244 5.83 12.50 9.81
C TYR A 244 7.07 12.03 9.03
N ALA A 245 7.49 12.77 8.02
CA ALA A 245 8.70 12.48 7.24
C ALA A 245 9.96 12.47 8.10
N GLY A 246 10.07 13.38 9.08
CA GLY A 246 11.20 13.50 9.99
C GLY A 246 11.40 12.30 10.94
N MET A 247 10.43 11.39 11.05
CA MET A 247 10.58 10.15 11.85
C MET A 247 11.49 9.12 11.17
N PHE A 248 11.65 9.19 9.86
CA PHE A 248 12.48 8.25 9.08
C PHE A 248 13.94 8.67 9.03
N THR A 249 14.57 8.79 10.20
CA THR A 249 15.89 9.41 10.41
C THR A 249 17.05 8.67 9.76
N THR A 250 16.92 7.39 9.44
CA THR A 250 17.96 6.57 8.78
C THR A 250 17.67 6.31 7.31
N ALA A 251 16.51 6.73 6.82
CA ALA A 251 16.19 6.63 5.39
C ALA A 251 17.14 7.53 4.57
N PRO A 252 17.75 7.02 3.49
CA PRO A 252 18.70 7.80 2.70
C PRO A 252 18.04 8.95 1.91
N ARG A 253 16.74 8.85 1.68
CA ARG A 253 15.90 9.84 1.00
C ARG A 253 14.45 9.70 1.47
N VAL A 254 13.81 10.83 1.78
CA VAL A 254 12.36 10.89 2.07
C VAL A 254 11.78 12.01 1.22
N GLU A 255 10.83 11.67 0.38
CA GLU A 255 10.09 12.62 -0.45
C GLU A 255 8.63 12.66 -0.01
N VAL A 256 8.02 13.84 -0.07
CA VAL A 256 6.61 14.04 0.31
C VAL A 256 5.89 14.74 -0.82
N GLU A 257 4.80 14.13 -1.30
CA GLU A 257 3.99 14.65 -2.38
C GLU A 257 2.53 14.83 -1.96
N VAL A 258 1.91 15.88 -2.47
CA VAL A 258 0.49 16.15 -2.32
C VAL A 258 -0.20 15.96 -3.66
N GLN A 259 -0.86 14.83 -3.85
CA GLN A 259 -1.57 14.50 -5.07
C GLN A 259 -2.77 15.42 -5.27
N ARG A 260 -2.77 16.20 -6.34
CA ARG A 260 -3.86 17.15 -6.67
C ARG A 260 -5.16 16.44 -6.96
N ASP A 261 -6.27 17.06 -6.55
CA ASP A 261 -7.64 16.59 -6.76
C ASP A 261 -7.91 15.17 -6.23
N ALA A 262 -7.04 14.63 -5.39
CA ALA A 262 -7.18 13.33 -4.73
C ALA A 262 -7.69 13.47 -3.30
N GLY A 263 -8.49 12.49 -2.87
CA GLY A 263 -8.80 12.26 -1.45
C GLY A 263 -7.97 11.12 -0.89
N HIS A 264 -8.43 10.53 0.21
CA HIS A 264 -7.70 9.47 0.94
C HIS A 264 -7.41 8.22 0.09
N ASN A 265 -8.39 7.76 -0.71
CA ASN A 265 -8.27 6.54 -1.52
C ASN A 265 -7.53 6.82 -2.85
N LEU A 266 -6.22 7.06 -2.79
CA LEU A 266 -5.38 7.51 -3.90
C LEU A 266 -5.49 6.62 -5.15
N SER A 267 -5.55 5.29 -5.01
CA SER A 267 -5.59 4.34 -6.13
C SER A 267 -6.99 4.11 -6.72
N LEU A 268 -8.03 4.78 -6.19
CA LEU A 268 -9.43 4.60 -6.64
C LEU A 268 -10.02 5.86 -7.27
N GLY A 269 -9.36 7.01 -7.14
CA GLY A 269 -9.82 8.27 -7.67
C GLY A 269 -9.51 8.46 -9.16
N TYR A 270 -10.16 9.44 -9.80
CA TYR A 270 -9.89 9.78 -11.20
C TYR A 270 -8.42 10.21 -11.45
N THR A 271 -7.70 10.61 -10.41
CA THR A 271 -6.26 10.96 -10.48
C THR A 271 -5.33 9.78 -10.19
N ALA A 272 -5.86 8.57 -9.95
CA ALA A 272 -5.08 7.40 -9.60
C ALA A 272 -3.98 7.08 -10.61
N ALA A 273 -4.25 7.25 -11.92
CA ALA A 273 -3.24 7.00 -12.95
C ALA A 273 -2.01 7.91 -12.80
N ALA A 274 -2.20 9.21 -12.47
CA ALA A 274 -1.09 10.13 -12.21
C ALA A 274 -0.30 9.70 -10.96
N TYR A 275 -1.00 9.41 -9.86
CA TYR A 275 -0.38 8.89 -8.63
C TYR A 275 0.45 7.63 -8.89
N HIS A 276 -0.09 6.66 -9.63
CA HIS A 276 0.63 5.42 -9.93
C HIS A 276 1.89 5.67 -10.77
N LEU A 277 1.84 6.59 -11.72
CA LEU A 277 3.01 6.94 -12.53
C LEU A 277 4.09 7.64 -11.71
N GLU A 278 3.75 8.50 -10.77
CA GLU A 278 4.70 9.13 -9.83
C GLU A 278 5.37 8.08 -8.94
N VAL A 279 4.60 7.17 -8.35
CA VAL A 279 5.15 6.06 -7.56
C VAL A 279 6.08 5.18 -8.39
N LEU A 280 5.71 4.85 -9.63
CA LEU A 280 6.54 4.03 -10.51
C LEU A 280 7.80 4.80 -10.97
N ALA A 281 7.73 6.13 -11.15
CA ALA A 281 8.91 6.95 -11.42
C ALA A 281 9.88 6.91 -10.23
N PHE A 282 9.39 7.08 -9.01
CA PHE A 282 10.21 6.94 -7.79
C PHE A 282 10.80 5.52 -7.66
N ALA A 283 10.01 4.48 -7.95
CA ALA A 283 10.50 3.11 -7.97
C ALA A 283 11.65 2.93 -8.98
N GLU A 284 11.53 3.51 -10.21
CA GLU A 284 12.60 3.51 -11.21
C GLU A 284 13.90 4.15 -10.69
N GLU A 285 13.81 5.26 -9.99
CA GLU A 285 14.97 5.88 -9.37
C GLU A 285 15.62 4.98 -8.33
N CYS A 286 14.82 4.21 -7.57
CA CYS A 286 15.33 3.22 -6.63
C CYS A 286 16.05 2.04 -7.31
N LEU A 287 15.73 1.72 -8.58
CA LEU A 287 16.43 0.69 -9.35
C LEU A 287 17.83 1.15 -9.78
N THR A 288 18.02 2.44 -9.98
CA THR A 288 19.28 3.04 -10.33
C THR A 288 20.06 3.38 -9.06
N LYS A 289 20.60 2.38 -8.35
CA LYS A 289 21.59 2.67 -7.32
C LYS A 289 22.75 3.38 -8.01
N VAL A 290 22.80 4.71 -7.89
CA VAL A 290 24.00 5.46 -8.19
C VAL A 290 25.05 4.95 -7.19
N THR A 291 25.92 4.06 -7.64
CA THR A 291 27.15 3.75 -6.91
C THR A 291 27.90 5.07 -6.85
N GLY A 292 27.79 5.77 -5.73
CA GLY A 292 28.61 6.94 -5.46
C GLY A 292 30.08 6.57 -5.64
N PRO A 293 30.95 7.52 -6.02
CA PRO A 293 32.36 7.23 -6.19
C PRO A 293 32.86 6.54 -4.93
N SER A 294 33.45 5.36 -5.10
CA SER A 294 34.20 4.68 -4.04
C SER A 294 35.10 5.72 -3.40
N ARG A 295 34.91 6.04 -2.13
CA ARG A 295 35.92 6.76 -1.38
C ARG A 295 37.13 5.85 -1.36
N GLU A 296 38.01 6.01 -2.33
CA GLU A 296 39.37 5.50 -2.24
C GLU A 296 39.99 6.08 -0.95
N ARG A 297 40.36 5.19 -0.05
CA ARG A 297 41.11 5.51 1.18
C ARG A 297 42.59 5.72 0.81
#